data_c2ac3998f544a15cf480b82aba1a04a5
#
_entry.id   c2ac3998f544a15cf480b82aba1a04a5
#
_cell.length_a   1.000
_cell.length_b   1.000
_cell.length_c   1.000
_cell.angle_alpha   90.00
_cell.angle_beta   90.00
_cell.angle_gamma   90.00
#
_symmetry.space_group_name_H-M   'P 1'
#
loop_
_entity.id
_entity.type
_entity.pdbx_description
1 polymer ?
#
loop_
_entity_poly.entity_id
_entity_poly.type
_entity_poly.pdbx_seq_one_letter_code
_entity_poly.pdbx_strand_id
1 'polypeptide(L)'
;MAVQPSPTIRAEPVAELRGPAPFYKLRVSAIRRLAANLTLRYYADGSVIRSPEDGVVNTLSILQRGQVLGVNQSPSSSERPLTLVEGEMFPIGAMISKRATVLTFSAASDVFCYELSESGFAELMEASPEFRNFATARLAHMLDLSRQHIQSVFSRNVSGAQTMASPLRSLIKRSPVTVTAATPICQVLAMMQGLKIGSVIVVGDSSTIPCGIFTERDVLARVALPQIDQS
;
A
#
# COMPACT_ATOMS: atom_id res chain seq x y z
N MET A 1 13.03 24.96 9.17
CA MET A 1 13.06 25.33 10.61
C MET A 1 13.41 24.06 11.38
N ALA A 2 14.59 24.03 12.00
CA ALA A 2 15.04 22.88 12.78
C ALA A 2 14.16 22.77 14.05
N VAL A 3 13.48 21.63 14.19
CA VAL A 3 12.70 21.32 15.39
C VAL A 3 13.69 21.09 16.52
N GLN A 4 13.62 21.93 17.56
CA GLN A 4 14.44 21.77 18.74
C GLN A 4 14.04 20.48 19.49
N PRO A 5 14.98 19.70 20.00
CA PRO A 5 14.68 18.50 20.76
C PRO A 5 13.98 18.90 22.07
N SER A 6 12.79 18.33 22.27
CA SER A 6 12.01 18.49 23.50
C SER A 6 12.75 17.93 24.74
N PRO A 7 12.45 18.42 25.95
CA PRO A 7 13.19 18.07 27.17
C PRO A 7 13.16 16.57 27.44
N THR A 8 14.33 16.01 27.74
CA THR A 8 14.52 14.64 28.18
C THR A 8 14.10 14.51 29.64
N ILE A 9 13.01 13.81 29.93
CA ILE A 9 12.58 13.52 31.30
C ILE A 9 13.01 12.09 31.64
N ARG A 10 13.89 11.93 32.61
CA ARG A 10 14.16 10.62 33.22
C ARG A 10 13.01 10.31 34.16
N ALA A 11 12.04 9.53 33.71
CA ALA A 11 11.01 8.97 34.56
C ALA A 11 11.46 7.58 35.08
N GLU A 12 10.94 7.16 36.25
CA GLU A 12 11.05 5.76 36.67
C GLU A 12 9.95 4.93 35.97
N PRO A 13 10.23 4.39 34.78
CA PRO A 13 9.18 3.83 33.91
C PRO A 13 8.77 2.41 34.31
N VAL A 14 9.33 1.83 35.38
CA VAL A 14 9.14 0.42 35.74
C VAL A 14 7.68 0.05 36.01
N ALA A 15 6.91 0.94 36.64
CA ALA A 15 5.50 0.70 36.94
C ALA A 15 4.62 0.83 35.69
N GLU A 16 4.90 1.82 34.84
CA GLU A 16 4.15 2.11 33.64
C GLU A 16 4.40 1.10 32.52
N LEU A 17 5.62 0.56 32.43
CA LEU A 17 5.99 -0.48 31.47
C LEU A 17 5.33 -1.84 31.76
N ARG A 18 4.78 -2.06 32.95
CA ARG A 18 4.10 -3.32 33.29
C ARG A 18 2.70 -3.48 32.69
N GLY A 19 2.08 -2.40 32.23
CA GLY A 19 0.72 -2.41 31.71
C GLY A 19 0.58 -2.92 30.28
N PRO A 20 1.26 -2.33 29.29
CA PRO A 20 1.10 -2.70 27.88
C PRO A 20 1.95 -3.94 27.50
N ALA A 21 1.47 -4.66 26.47
CA ALA A 21 2.28 -5.69 25.82
C ALA A 21 3.51 -5.02 25.16
N PRO A 22 4.69 -5.66 25.18
CA PRO A 22 5.03 -7.02 25.63
C PRO A 22 5.53 -7.13 27.08
N PHE A 23 5.58 -5.99 27.76
CA PHE A 23 6.38 -5.80 28.97
C PHE A 23 5.80 -6.54 30.17
N TYR A 24 4.48 -6.79 30.21
CA TYR A 24 3.86 -7.54 31.32
C TYR A 24 4.35 -9.00 31.43
N LYS A 25 4.91 -9.55 30.33
CA LYS A 25 5.50 -10.92 30.30
C LYS A 25 6.97 -10.95 30.67
N LEU A 26 7.61 -9.78 30.73
CA LEU A 26 9.04 -9.71 31.03
C LEU A 26 9.31 -9.92 32.52
N ARG A 27 10.43 -10.56 32.83
CA ARG A 27 10.91 -10.66 34.20
C ARG A 27 11.26 -9.26 34.73
N VAL A 28 11.07 -9.05 36.03
CA VAL A 28 11.35 -7.76 36.68
C VAL A 28 12.76 -7.25 36.41
N SER A 29 13.75 -8.18 36.35
CA SER A 29 15.14 -7.83 36.02
C SER A 29 15.29 -7.28 34.59
N ALA A 30 14.57 -7.84 33.61
CA ALA A 30 14.60 -7.38 32.24
C ALA A 30 13.89 -5.99 32.11
N ILE A 31 12.79 -5.79 32.83
CA ILE A 31 12.09 -4.48 32.86
C ILE A 31 12.99 -3.41 33.47
N ARG A 32 13.72 -3.71 34.53
CA ARG A 32 14.65 -2.75 35.15
C ARG A 32 15.80 -2.36 34.20
N ARG A 33 16.38 -3.32 33.49
CA ARG A 33 17.41 -3.05 32.46
C ARG A 33 16.85 -2.20 31.31
N LEU A 34 15.65 -2.55 30.84
CA LEU A 34 14.96 -1.77 29.83
C LEU A 34 14.75 -0.32 30.32
N ALA A 35 14.19 -0.14 31.50
CA ALA A 35 13.92 1.18 32.09
C ALA A 35 15.18 2.04 32.22
N ALA A 36 16.32 1.44 32.55
CA ALA A 36 17.60 2.15 32.65
C ALA A 36 18.12 2.69 31.30
N ASN A 37 17.69 2.08 30.18
CA ASN A 37 18.11 2.42 28.83
C ASN A 37 17.04 3.19 28.03
N LEU A 38 15.89 3.50 28.65
CA LEU A 38 14.82 4.25 28.00
C LEU A 38 14.95 5.76 28.26
N THR A 39 14.67 6.50 27.20
CA THR A 39 14.53 7.95 27.24
C THR A 39 13.10 8.31 26.87
N LEU A 40 12.39 9.06 27.75
CA LEU A 40 11.05 9.57 27.42
C LEU A 40 11.18 10.79 26.52
N ARG A 41 10.47 10.77 25.40
CA ARG A 41 10.37 11.89 24.46
C ARG A 41 8.92 12.29 24.25
N TYR A 42 8.72 13.60 24.10
CA TYR A 42 7.46 14.20 23.73
C TYR A 42 7.51 14.69 22.29
N TYR A 43 6.41 14.47 21.56
CA TYR A 43 6.19 14.96 20.21
C TYR A 43 4.80 15.63 20.15
N ALA A 44 4.77 16.89 19.74
CA ALA A 44 3.53 17.63 19.56
C ALA A 44 2.73 17.07 18.37
N ASP A 45 1.42 17.25 18.40
CA ASP A 45 0.53 16.88 17.29
C ASP A 45 1.05 17.43 15.95
N GLY A 46 0.99 16.61 14.89
CA GLY A 46 1.49 16.93 13.56
C GLY A 46 3.01 16.86 13.38
N SER A 47 3.80 16.68 14.45
CA SER A 47 5.27 16.61 14.30
C SER A 47 5.74 15.27 13.71
N VAL A 48 6.80 15.33 12.90
CA VAL A 48 7.46 14.12 12.38
C VAL A 48 8.35 13.53 13.47
N ILE A 49 8.12 12.24 13.76
CA ILE A 49 8.90 11.47 14.73
C ILE A 49 10.09 10.80 14.06
N ARG A 50 9.85 10.24 12.87
CA ARG A 50 10.87 9.55 12.07
C ARG A 50 10.49 9.55 10.60
N SER A 51 11.48 9.77 9.72
CA SER A 51 11.31 9.73 8.26
C SER A 51 12.37 8.86 7.58
N PRO A 52 12.19 8.46 6.31
CA PRO A 52 13.21 7.78 5.52
C PRO A 52 14.50 8.60 5.37
N GLU A 53 14.42 9.93 5.42
CA GLU A 53 15.53 10.86 5.26
C GLU A 53 16.47 10.88 6.47
N ASP A 54 15.98 10.41 7.64
CA ASP A 54 16.80 10.31 8.85
C ASP A 54 17.88 9.22 8.78
N GLY A 55 17.89 8.43 7.69
CA GLY A 55 18.87 7.38 7.44
C GLY A 55 18.62 6.10 8.26
N VAL A 56 19.68 5.36 8.54
CA VAL A 56 19.60 4.08 9.25
C VAL A 56 18.99 4.26 10.64
N VAL A 57 18.04 3.39 10.96
CA VAL A 57 17.35 3.42 12.27
C VAL A 57 18.27 2.91 13.36
N ASN A 58 18.58 3.77 14.32
CA ASN A 58 19.40 3.48 15.51
C ASN A 58 18.62 3.59 16.83
N THR A 59 17.33 3.91 16.76
CA THR A 59 16.47 4.11 17.92
C THR A 59 15.09 3.49 17.63
N LEU A 60 14.61 2.69 18.58
CA LEU A 60 13.28 2.10 18.60
C LEU A 60 12.39 2.95 19.50
N SER A 61 11.24 3.38 18.99
CA SER A 61 10.23 4.11 19.76
C SER A 61 9.14 3.15 20.25
N ILE A 62 8.76 3.28 21.51
CA ILE A 62 7.67 2.56 22.15
C ILE A 62 6.61 3.59 22.52
N LEU A 63 5.43 3.48 21.91
CA LEU A 63 4.37 4.45 22.13
C LEU A 63 3.79 4.29 23.54
N GLN A 64 4.04 5.27 24.41
CA GLN A 64 3.54 5.30 25.78
C GLN A 64 2.13 5.90 25.83
N ARG A 65 1.92 7.00 25.10
CA ARG A 65 0.63 7.70 25.04
C ARG A 65 0.45 8.43 23.73
N GLY A 66 -0.79 8.50 23.25
CA GLY A 66 -1.17 9.20 22.04
C GLY A 66 -1.33 8.26 20.83
N GLN A 67 -1.28 8.82 19.64
CA GLN A 67 -1.46 8.10 18.39
C GLN A 67 -0.41 8.52 17.37
N VAL A 68 0.15 7.55 16.64
CA VAL A 68 1.15 7.79 15.59
C VAL A 68 0.65 7.23 14.27
N LEU A 69 0.82 7.99 13.19
CA LEU A 69 0.53 7.57 11.82
C LEU A 69 1.82 7.30 11.08
N GLY A 70 1.90 6.13 10.45
CA GLY A 70 2.96 5.76 9.51
C GLY A 70 2.43 5.83 8.07
N VAL A 71 3.01 6.71 7.25
CA VAL A 71 2.58 6.96 5.88
C VAL A 71 3.72 6.69 4.91
N ASN A 72 3.45 5.97 3.84
CA ASN A 72 4.38 5.83 2.74
C ASN A 72 4.22 7.04 1.80
N GLN A 73 5.27 7.85 1.68
CA GLN A 73 5.24 9.06 0.84
C GLN A 73 5.51 8.78 -0.65
N SER A 74 5.62 7.51 -1.07
CA SER A 74 5.80 7.19 -2.48
C SER A 74 4.57 7.59 -3.30
N PRO A 75 4.72 8.30 -4.45
CA PRO A 75 3.60 8.77 -5.27
C PRO A 75 2.68 7.66 -5.81
N SER A 76 3.19 6.43 -5.86
CA SER A 76 2.44 5.24 -6.29
C SER A 76 1.75 4.50 -5.15
N SER A 77 1.92 4.93 -3.92
CA SER A 77 1.37 4.29 -2.74
C SER A 77 -0.08 4.76 -2.51
N SER A 78 -1.03 3.88 -2.80
CA SER A 78 -2.44 4.02 -2.37
C SER A 78 -2.69 3.32 -1.03
N GLU A 79 -1.64 3.12 -0.24
CA GLU A 79 -1.71 2.41 1.02
C GLU A 79 -2.43 3.22 2.09
N ARG A 80 -3.23 2.53 2.91
CA ARG A 80 -3.84 3.17 4.08
C ARG A 80 -2.74 3.48 5.10
N PRO A 81 -2.80 4.63 5.78
CA PRO A 81 -1.89 4.95 6.86
C PRO A 81 -1.87 3.83 7.91
N LEU A 82 -0.68 3.45 8.35
CA LEU A 82 -0.51 2.57 9.50
C LEU A 82 -0.77 3.40 10.77
N THR A 83 -1.82 3.05 11.50
CA THR A 83 -2.12 3.70 12.79
C THR A 83 -1.51 2.88 13.91
N LEU A 84 -0.71 3.52 14.74
CA LEU A 84 -0.09 2.94 15.93
C LEU A 84 -0.74 3.51 17.19
N VAL A 85 -0.96 2.62 18.17
CA VAL A 85 -1.58 2.93 19.45
C VAL A 85 -0.65 2.60 20.62
N GLU A 86 -1.03 2.96 21.81
CA GLU A 86 -0.26 2.75 23.04
C GLU A 86 0.23 1.30 23.18
N GLY A 87 1.49 1.13 23.55
CA GLY A 87 2.18 -0.16 23.67
C GLY A 87 2.83 -0.65 22.37
N GLU A 88 2.56 -0.03 21.23
CA GLU A 88 3.18 -0.45 19.97
C GLU A 88 4.59 0.13 19.80
N MET A 89 5.41 -0.61 19.04
CA MET A 89 6.81 -0.28 18.78
C MET A 89 7.05 0.00 17.31
N PHE A 90 7.82 1.05 17.02
CA PHE A 90 8.18 1.42 15.65
C PHE A 90 9.57 2.08 15.59
N PRO A 91 10.25 2.05 14.47
CA PRO A 91 10.10 1.19 13.31
C PRO A 91 10.91 -0.12 13.47
N ILE A 92 10.32 -1.12 14.13
CA ILE A 92 11.00 -2.36 14.53
C ILE A 92 11.63 -3.13 13.36
N GLY A 93 10.95 -3.17 12.20
CA GLY A 93 11.45 -3.83 11.00
C GLY A 93 12.72 -3.18 10.44
N ALA A 94 12.77 -1.85 10.44
CA ALA A 94 13.93 -1.08 9.99
C ALA A 94 15.10 -1.23 10.98
N MET A 95 14.82 -1.22 12.28
CA MET A 95 15.79 -1.44 13.33
C MET A 95 16.48 -2.81 13.18
N ILE A 96 15.71 -3.90 13.07
CA ILE A 96 16.24 -5.26 12.92
C ILE A 96 17.03 -5.43 11.62
N SER A 97 16.57 -4.79 10.54
CA SER A 97 17.21 -4.87 9.21
C SER A 97 18.36 -3.88 9.03
N LYS A 98 18.68 -3.06 10.03
CA LYS A 98 19.73 -2.02 9.98
C LYS A 98 19.63 -1.13 8.74
N ARG A 99 18.44 -0.61 8.48
CA ARG A 99 18.16 0.24 7.31
C ARG A 99 17.32 1.45 7.69
N ALA A 100 17.16 2.38 6.76
CA ALA A 100 16.19 3.46 6.90
C ALA A 100 14.75 2.90 6.91
N THR A 101 13.83 3.61 7.57
CA THR A 101 12.40 3.32 7.45
C THR A 101 11.89 3.63 6.05
N VAL A 102 10.81 2.97 5.63
CA VAL A 102 10.10 3.28 4.38
C VAL A 102 8.88 4.16 4.64
N LEU A 103 8.45 4.27 5.89
CA LEU A 103 7.33 5.07 6.32
C LEU A 103 7.82 6.34 7.01
N THR A 104 7.11 7.43 6.80
CA THR A 104 7.21 8.61 7.66
C THR A 104 6.23 8.44 8.81
N PHE A 105 6.73 8.45 10.03
CA PHE A 105 5.95 8.38 11.25
C PHE A 105 5.74 9.79 11.80
N SER A 106 4.48 10.17 11.98
CA SER A 106 4.08 11.46 12.53
C SER A 106 3.11 11.31 13.70
N ALA A 107 3.17 12.24 14.63
CA ALA A 107 2.24 12.33 15.75
C ALA A 107 0.85 12.75 15.23
N ALA A 108 -0.20 12.00 15.55
CA ALA A 108 -1.59 12.31 15.23
C ALA A 108 -2.37 12.84 16.45
N SER A 109 -1.67 13.10 17.52
CA SER A 109 -2.05 13.78 18.75
C SER A 109 -0.78 14.15 19.50
N ASP A 110 -0.87 14.71 20.69
CA ASP A 110 0.29 14.77 21.58
C ASP A 110 0.78 13.36 21.93
N VAL A 111 2.05 13.07 21.63
CA VAL A 111 2.65 11.75 21.73
C VAL A 111 3.78 11.73 22.76
N PHE A 112 3.77 10.72 23.61
CA PHE A 112 4.89 10.35 24.46
C PHE A 112 5.43 8.98 24.02
N CYS A 113 6.73 8.93 23.71
CA CYS A 113 7.41 7.69 23.36
C CYS A 113 8.59 7.42 24.30
N TYR A 114 8.76 6.17 24.70
CA TYR A 114 10.03 5.70 25.20
C TYR A 114 10.94 5.35 24.03
N GLU A 115 12.13 5.92 24.01
CA GLU A 115 13.15 5.62 23.02
C GLU A 115 14.18 4.67 23.59
N LEU A 116 14.46 3.59 22.86
CA LEU A 116 15.46 2.58 23.15
C LEU A 116 16.54 2.62 22.06
N SER A 117 17.80 2.78 22.45
CA SER A 117 18.92 2.75 21.53
C SER A 117 19.13 1.37 20.88
N GLU A 118 19.83 1.32 19.74
CA GLU A 118 20.20 0.05 19.08
C GLU A 118 20.93 -0.90 20.03
N SER A 119 21.88 -0.38 20.84
CA SER A 119 22.61 -1.17 21.82
C SER A 119 21.70 -1.72 22.91
N GLY A 120 20.79 -0.89 23.46
CA GLY A 120 19.82 -1.34 24.45
C GLY A 120 18.82 -2.36 23.89
N PHE A 121 18.42 -2.21 22.62
CA PHE A 121 17.59 -3.20 21.93
C PHE A 121 18.32 -4.53 21.77
N ALA A 122 19.57 -4.53 21.32
CA ALA A 122 20.38 -5.73 21.15
C ALA A 122 20.59 -6.46 22.49
N GLU A 123 20.93 -5.71 23.55
CA GLU A 123 21.08 -6.26 24.90
C GLU A 123 19.77 -6.92 25.39
N LEU A 124 18.62 -6.28 25.14
CA LEU A 124 17.32 -6.81 25.53
C LEU A 124 16.95 -8.07 24.74
N MET A 125 17.28 -8.10 23.44
CA MET A 125 17.09 -9.27 22.58
C MET A 125 17.91 -10.49 23.04
N GLU A 126 19.11 -10.27 23.60
CA GLU A 126 19.94 -11.32 24.14
C GLU A 126 19.48 -11.76 25.53
N ALA A 127 19.19 -10.80 26.40
CA ALA A 127 18.90 -11.04 27.81
C ALA A 127 17.48 -11.58 28.08
N SER A 128 16.53 -11.39 27.17
CA SER A 128 15.12 -11.78 27.38
C SER A 128 14.57 -12.58 26.19
N PRO A 129 14.44 -13.90 26.32
CA PRO A 129 13.76 -14.75 25.34
C PRO A 129 12.31 -14.30 25.09
N GLU A 130 11.63 -13.80 26.10
CA GLU A 130 10.25 -13.32 26.02
C GLU A 130 10.15 -12.09 25.11
N PHE A 131 11.09 -11.15 25.25
CA PHE A 131 11.17 -9.97 24.39
C PHE A 131 11.54 -10.35 22.95
N ARG A 132 12.50 -11.25 22.79
CA ARG A 132 12.91 -11.77 21.48
C ARG A 132 11.72 -12.39 20.73
N ASN A 133 10.97 -13.27 21.41
CA ASN A 133 9.79 -13.91 20.84
C ASN A 133 8.72 -12.86 20.44
N PHE A 134 8.51 -11.86 21.29
CA PHE A 134 7.58 -10.78 20.96
C PHE A 134 8.05 -9.96 19.75
N ALA A 135 9.30 -9.53 19.71
CA ALA A 135 9.86 -8.75 18.62
C ALA A 135 9.79 -9.53 17.28
N THR A 136 10.10 -10.83 17.34
CA THR A 136 10.01 -11.72 16.18
C THR A 136 8.58 -11.94 15.72
N ALA A 137 7.64 -12.15 16.65
CA ALA A 137 6.21 -12.29 16.33
C ALA A 137 5.63 -11.00 15.73
N ARG A 138 6.05 -9.83 16.25
CA ARG A 138 5.63 -8.54 15.71
C ARG A 138 6.15 -8.32 14.29
N LEU A 139 7.42 -8.69 14.04
CA LEU A 139 7.99 -8.63 12.71
C LEU A 139 7.26 -9.57 11.74
N ALA A 140 6.99 -10.81 12.15
CA ALA A 140 6.22 -11.78 11.36
C ALA A 140 4.83 -11.24 11.02
N HIS A 141 4.12 -10.68 12.00
CA HIS A 141 2.80 -10.06 11.77
C HIS A 141 2.87 -8.90 10.78
N MET A 142 3.88 -8.02 10.86
CA MET A 142 4.07 -6.93 9.89
C MET A 142 4.37 -7.46 8.48
N LEU A 143 5.14 -8.55 8.37
CA LEU A 143 5.41 -9.20 7.09
C LEU A 143 4.16 -9.85 6.51
N ASP A 144 3.31 -10.47 7.33
CA ASP A 144 2.03 -11.05 6.90
C ASP A 144 1.06 -9.98 6.43
N LEU A 145 0.95 -8.85 7.13
CA LEU A 145 0.17 -7.68 6.68
C LEU A 145 0.70 -7.14 5.34
N SER A 146 2.02 -7.04 5.18
CA SER A 146 2.64 -6.63 3.92
C SER A 146 2.35 -7.63 2.80
N ARG A 147 2.42 -8.94 3.07
CA ARG A 147 2.06 -10.00 2.10
C ARG A 147 0.59 -9.93 1.70
N GLN A 148 -0.30 -9.79 2.67
CA GLN A 148 -1.75 -9.65 2.42
C GLN A 148 -2.03 -8.38 1.60
N HIS A 149 -1.31 -7.30 1.89
CA HIS A 149 -1.41 -6.06 1.11
C HIS A 149 -0.92 -6.28 -0.33
N ILE A 150 0.26 -6.86 -0.52
CA ILE A 150 0.78 -7.22 -1.85
C ILE A 150 -0.21 -8.14 -2.57
N GLN A 151 -0.73 -9.17 -1.92
CA GLN A 151 -1.75 -10.05 -2.49
C GLN A 151 -3.04 -9.32 -2.82
N SER A 152 -3.48 -8.37 -1.99
CA SER A 152 -4.67 -7.55 -2.28
C SER A 152 -4.45 -6.57 -3.42
N VAL A 153 -3.24 -6.01 -3.56
CA VAL A 153 -2.85 -5.17 -4.70
C VAL A 153 -2.69 -6.03 -5.96
N PHE A 154 -2.08 -7.20 -5.87
CA PHE A 154 -2.05 -8.18 -6.96
C PHE A 154 -3.46 -8.67 -7.30
N SER A 155 -4.29 -8.98 -6.32
CA SER A 155 -5.69 -9.36 -6.56
C SER A 155 -6.49 -8.19 -7.12
N ARG A 156 -6.24 -6.94 -6.75
CA ARG A 156 -6.86 -5.76 -7.40
C ARG A 156 -6.29 -5.51 -8.80
N ASN A 157 -5.02 -5.73 -9.03
CA ASN A 157 -4.41 -5.62 -10.35
C ASN A 157 -4.71 -6.84 -11.24
N VAL A 158 -4.93 -8.03 -10.66
CA VAL A 158 -5.46 -9.23 -11.33
C VAL A 158 -7.00 -9.22 -11.33
N SER A 159 -7.66 -8.52 -10.42
CA SER A 159 -9.10 -8.19 -10.44
C SER A 159 -9.41 -6.92 -11.25
N GLY A 160 -8.38 -6.23 -11.72
CA GLY A 160 -8.40 -5.48 -12.98
C GLY A 160 -8.45 -6.42 -14.21
N ALA A 161 -8.15 -7.72 -14.07
CA ALA A 161 -8.68 -8.79 -14.89
C ALA A 161 -10.16 -8.95 -14.52
N GLN A 162 -10.98 -8.30 -15.31
CA GLN A 162 -12.42 -8.33 -15.25
C GLN A 162 -12.87 -9.78 -15.11
N THR A 163 -13.49 -10.11 -14.01
CA THR A 163 -14.07 -11.44 -13.83
C THR A 163 -15.19 -11.62 -14.84
N MET A 164 -15.48 -12.86 -15.24
CA MET A 164 -16.62 -13.18 -16.13
C MET A 164 -17.95 -12.63 -15.60
N ALA A 165 -18.04 -12.24 -14.33
CA ALA A 165 -19.17 -11.59 -13.69
C ALA A 165 -19.15 -10.04 -13.78
N SER A 166 -18.08 -9.43 -14.32
CA SER A 166 -18.00 -7.97 -14.43
C SER A 166 -18.96 -7.47 -15.50
N PRO A 167 -19.74 -6.42 -15.26
CA PRO A 167 -20.65 -5.86 -16.27
C PRO A 167 -19.84 -5.27 -17.43
N LEU A 168 -20.29 -5.49 -18.68
CA LEU A 168 -19.63 -5.04 -19.91
C LEU A 168 -19.31 -3.54 -19.90
N ARG A 169 -20.12 -2.71 -19.24
CA ARG A 169 -19.87 -1.26 -19.12
C ARG A 169 -18.50 -0.92 -18.50
N SER A 170 -17.95 -1.80 -17.67
CA SER A 170 -16.61 -1.59 -17.09
C SER A 170 -15.47 -1.86 -18.09
N LEU A 171 -15.77 -2.54 -19.19
CA LEU A 171 -14.85 -2.88 -20.29
C LEU A 171 -14.87 -1.83 -21.40
N ILE A 172 -15.97 -1.09 -21.53
CA ILE A 172 -16.15 -0.11 -22.60
C ILE A 172 -15.28 1.11 -22.30
N LYS A 173 -14.18 1.25 -23.02
CA LYS A 173 -13.23 2.38 -22.88
C LYS A 173 -13.43 3.49 -23.90
N ARG A 174 -14.27 3.25 -24.93
CA ARG A 174 -14.51 4.21 -26.02
C ARG A 174 -15.94 4.04 -26.54
N SER A 175 -16.48 5.10 -27.14
CA SER A 175 -17.74 5.03 -27.86
C SER A 175 -17.64 4.07 -29.05
N PRO A 176 -18.73 3.36 -29.38
CA PRO A 176 -18.76 2.51 -30.56
C PRO A 176 -18.61 3.35 -31.85
N VAL A 177 -17.89 2.79 -32.81
CA VAL A 177 -17.82 3.38 -34.16
C VAL A 177 -19.04 2.90 -34.94
N THR A 178 -19.82 3.85 -35.45
CA THR A 178 -21.06 3.59 -36.20
C THR A 178 -20.92 4.05 -37.63
N VAL A 179 -21.56 3.31 -38.54
CA VAL A 179 -21.70 3.66 -39.97
C VAL A 179 -23.15 3.44 -40.40
N THR A 180 -23.61 4.13 -41.43
CA THR A 180 -24.94 3.85 -41.98
C THR A 180 -24.91 2.68 -42.97
N ALA A 181 -26.07 2.06 -43.24
CA ALA A 181 -26.17 0.97 -44.21
C ALA A 181 -25.80 1.41 -45.64
N ALA A 182 -25.90 2.71 -45.97
CA ALA A 182 -25.52 3.28 -47.26
C ALA A 182 -23.99 3.52 -47.41
N THR A 183 -23.21 3.38 -46.33
CA THR A 183 -21.75 3.63 -46.37
C THR A 183 -21.03 2.59 -47.23
N PRO A 184 -20.25 2.98 -48.26
CA PRO A 184 -19.49 2.04 -49.08
C PRO A 184 -18.51 1.19 -48.24
N ILE A 185 -18.42 -0.10 -48.57
CA ILE A 185 -17.56 -1.06 -47.84
C ILE A 185 -16.11 -0.61 -47.83
N CYS A 186 -15.58 -0.05 -48.93
CA CYS A 186 -14.20 0.44 -48.97
C CYS A 186 -13.91 1.53 -47.93
N GLN A 187 -14.87 2.42 -47.68
CA GLN A 187 -14.73 3.44 -46.65
C GLN A 187 -14.79 2.86 -45.25
N VAL A 188 -15.65 1.85 -45.02
CA VAL A 188 -15.74 1.12 -43.77
C VAL A 188 -14.40 0.41 -43.47
N LEU A 189 -13.81 -0.26 -44.46
CA LEU A 189 -12.54 -0.94 -44.33
C LEU A 189 -11.37 0.03 -44.02
N ALA A 190 -11.33 1.17 -44.74
CA ALA A 190 -10.33 2.20 -44.46
C ALA A 190 -10.45 2.75 -43.01
N MET A 191 -11.70 2.95 -42.54
CA MET A 191 -11.98 3.38 -41.17
C MET A 191 -11.57 2.32 -40.17
N MET A 192 -11.91 1.05 -40.37
CA MET A 192 -11.54 -0.06 -39.50
C MET A 192 -10.01 -0.18 -39.38
N GLN A 193 -9.29 -0.09 -40.50
CA GLN A 193 -7.83 -0.11 -40.53
C GLN A 193 -7.21 1.09 -39.80
N GLY A 194 -7.69 2.31 -40.10
CA GLY A 194 -7.16 3.55 -39.50
C GLY A 194 -7.34 3.58 -37.99
N LEU A 195 -8.49 3.11 -37.49
CA LEU A 195 -8.84 3.07 -36.08
C LEU A 195 -8.37 1.78 -35.36
N LYS A 196 -7.80 0.81 -36.10
CA LYS A 196 -7.38 -0.50 -35.61
C LYS A 196 -8.51 -1.22 -34.85
N ILE A 197 -9.68 -1.32 -35.50
CA ILE A 197 -10.88 -1.98 -34.94
C ILE A 197 -11.32 -3.11 -35.84
N GLY A 198 -11.74 -4.24 -35.24
CA GLY A 198 -12.20 -5.43 -35.96
C GLY A 198 -13.70 -5.41 -36.33
N SER A 199 -14.45 -4.38 -35.94
CA SER A 199 -15.89 -4.28 -36.22
C SER A 199 -16.41 -2.86 -36.14
N VAL A 200 -17.51 -2.60 -36.83
CA VAL A 200 -18.33 -1.35 -36.74
C VAL A 200 -19.78 -1.73 -36.52
N ILE A 201 -20.55 -0.84 -35.90
CA ILE A 201 -21.99 -0.99 -35.73
C ILE A 201 -22.65 -0.29 -36.89
N VAL A 202 -23.59 -0.97 -37.58
CA VAL A 202 -24.38 -0.42 -38.63
C VAL A 202 -25.66 0.17 -38.02
N VAL A 203 -25.96 1.43 -38.30
CA VAL A 203 -27.17 2.12 -37.87
C VAL A 203 -28.08 2.47 -39.06
N GLY A 204 -29.34 2.68 -38.77
CA GLY A 204 -30.27 3.12 -39.81
C GLY A 204 -29.96 4.53 -40.31
N ASP A 205 -30.29 4.83 -41.59
CA ASP A 205 -29.93 6.10 -42.25
C ASP A 205 -30.48 7.34 -41.56
N SER A 206 -31.56 7.22 -40.82
CA SER A 206 -32.22 8.33 -40.10
C SER A 206 -32.29 8.10 -38.57
N SER A 207 -31.58 7.14 -38.05
CA SER A 207 -31.63 6.79 -36.63
C SER A 207 -30.28 6.38 -36.07
N THR A 208 -30.10 6.51 -34.76
CA THR A 208 -28.96 6.00 -34.03
C THR A 208 -29.18 4.56 -33.55
N ILE A 209 -30.28 3.92 -33.98
CA ILE A 209 -30.63 2.56 -33.57
C ILE A 209 -29.76 1.56 -34.35
N PRO A 210 -29.02 0.68 -33.68
CA PRO A 210 -28.26 -0.34 -34.36
C PRO A 210 -29.15 -1.31 -35.13
N CYS A 211 -28.85 -1.51 -36.41
CA CYS A 211 -29.55 -2.48 -37.27
C CYS A 211 -28.64 -3.67 -37.66
N GLY A 212 -27.34 -3.59 -37.39
CA GLY A 212 -26.39 -4.67 -37.68
C GLY A 212 -25.01 -4.39 -37.13
N ILE A 213 -24.13 -5.36 -37.36
CA ILE A 213 -22.68 -5.27 -37.08
C ILE A 213 -21.93 -5.78 -38.31
N PHE A 214 -20.86 -5.10 -38.70
CA PHE A 214 -19.99 -5.52 -39.79
C PHE A 214 -18.59 -5.77 -39.20
N THR A 215 -18.01 -6.94 -39.49
CA THR A 215 -16.80 -7.44 -38.85
C THR A 215 -15.76 -7.85 -39.90
N GLU A 216 -14.48 -8.00 -39.50
CA GLU A 216 -13.41 -8.56 -40.33
C GLU A 216 -13.78 -9.95 -40.91
N ARG A 217 -14.58 -10.73 -40.17
CA ARG A 217 -15.06 -12.03 -40.65
C ARG A 217 -16.03 -11.87 -41.82
N ASP A 218 -16.87 -10.83 -41.81
CA ASP A 218 -17.77 -10.55 -42.93
C ASP A 218 -16.99 -10.14 -44.16
N VAL A 219 -15.88 -9.41 -44.02
CA VAL A 219 -14.98 -9.06 -45.13
C VAL A 219 -14.43 -10.32 -45.80
N LEU A 220 -13.91 -11.24 -44.98
CA LEU A 220 -13.37 -12.50 -45.51
C LEU A 220 -14.46 -13.34 -46.18
N ALA A 221 -15.62 -13.54 -45.53
CA ALA A 221 -16.65 -14.45 -46.00
C ALA A 221 -17.49 -13.89 -47.18
N ARG A 222 -17.65 -12.56 -47.24
CA ARG A 222 -18.64 -11.95 -48.20
C ARG A 222 -17.98 -11.07 -49.25
N VAL A 223 -16.74 -10.64 -49.01
CA VAL A 223 -16.03 -9.73 -49.94
C VAL A 223 -14.84 -10.42 -50.58
N ALA A 224 -13.96 -11.02 -49.82
CA ALA A 224 -12.70 -11.59 -50.33
C ALA A 224 -12.91 -12.97 -50.96
N LEU A 225 -13.55 -13.92 -50.24
CA LEU A 225 -13.72 -15.31 -50.74
C LEU A 225 -14.55 -15.41 -52.01
N PRO A 226 -15.68 -14.69 -52.24
CA PRO A 226 -16.42 -14.75 -53.48
C PRO A 226 -15.67 -14.22 -54.70
N GLN A 227 -14.63 -13.40 -54.52
CA GLN A 227 -13.78 -12.95 -55.65
C GLN A 227 -12.71 -13.95 -56.00
N ILE A 228 -12.32 -14.85 -55.11
CA ILE A 228 -11.31 -15.92 -55.36
C ILE A 228 -11.96 -17.07 -56.15
N ASP A 229 -13.22 -17.38 -55.88
CA ASP A 229 -13.95 -18.47 -56.59
C ASP A 229 -14.38 -18.12 -58.02
N GLN A 230 -14.16 -16.86 -58.49
CA GLN A 230 -14.49 -16.43 -59.85
C GLN A 230 -13.26 -16.28 -60.77
N SER A 231 -12.09 -16.64 -60.31
CA SER A 231 -10.82 -16.65 -61.04
C SER A 231 -10.28 -18.08 -61.17
#